data_37c0dec9843a702e12400bc56d9878f4
#
_entry.id   37c0dec9843a702e12400bc56d9878f4
#
_cell.length_a   1.000
_cell.length_b   1.000
_cell.length_c   1.000
_cell.angle_alpha   90.00
_cell.angle_beta   90.00
_cell.angle_gamma   90.00
#
_symmetry.space_group_name_H-M   'P 1'
#
loop_
_entity.id
_entity.type
_entity.pdbx_description
1 polymer ?
#
loop_
_entity_poly.entity_id
_entity_poly.type
_entity_poly.pdbx_seq_one_letter_code
_entity_poly.pdbx_strand_id
1 'polypeptide(L)'
;DNGYPELALNQYDKLIEVMPDNPTFIYNKGYVYLVYLGENEKALECFDKVLQIDPSSVSALFNKGRTYEQMGDYINAEKIYRQILIENPDYQLAVDAMNRISE
;
A
#
# COMPACT_ATOMS: atom_id res chain seq x y z
N ASP A 1 -20.18 -1.29 -10.57
CA ASP A 1 -19.84 -1.12 -9.17
C ASP A 1 -21.10 -1.23 -8.31
N ASN A 2 -21.05 -2.04 -7.29
CA ASN A 2 -22.18 -2.30 -6.41
C ASN A 2 -22.03 -1.60 -5.05
N GLY A 3 -21.18 -0.60 -4.98
CA GLY A 3 -20.98 0.17 -3.75
C GLY A 3 -20.07 -0.51 -2.74
N TYR A 4 -19.45 -1.64 -3.10
CA TYR A 4 -18.58 -2.35 -2.18
C TYR A 4 -17.45 -1.47 -1.63
N PRO A 5 -16.73 -0.69 -2.47
CA PRO A 5 -15.62 0.10 -1.92
C PRO A 5 -16.08 1.12 -0.87
N GLU A 6 -17.21 1.77 -1.12
CA GLU A 6 -17.72 2.77 -0.18
C GLU A 6 -18.17 2.14 1.13
N LEU A 7 -18.81 0.99 1.06
CA LEU A 7 -19.21 0.26 2.27
C LEU A 7 -17.99 -0.17 3.07
N ALA A 8 -16.96 -0.69 2.37
CA ALA A 8 -15.75 -1.11 3.04
C ALA A 8 -15.07 0.07 3.74
N LEU A 9 -14.97 1.22 3.05
CA LEU A 9 -14.36 2.40 3.64
C LEU A 9 -15.10 2.84 4.89
N ASN A 10 -16.45 2.84 4.84
CA ASN A 10 -17.24 3.21 6.00
C ASN A 10 -16.97 2.29 7.19
N GLN A 11 -16.88 0.98 6.93
CA GLN A 11 -16.61 0.02 7.99
C GLN A 11 -15.22 0.22 8.58
N TYR A 12 -14.20 0.41 7.72
CA TYR A 12 -12.85 0.65 8.21
C TYR A 12 -12.75 1.97 8.98
N ASP A 13 -13.44 3.02 8.51
CA ASP A 13 -13.43 4.29 9.23
C ASP A 13 -13.98 4.14 10.64
N LYS A 14 -15.04 3.36 10.80
CA LYS A 14 -15.62 3.11 12.12
C LYS A 14 -14.64 2.33 13.00
N LEU A 15 -13.98 1.33 12.44
CA LEU A 15 -13.01 0.55 13.20
C LEU A 15 -11.79 1.39 13.57
N ILE A 16 -11.34 2.25 12.67
CA ILE A 16 -10.21 3.13 12.94
C ILE A 16 -10.57 4.15 14.02
N GLU A 17 -11.83 4.61 14.04
CA GLU A 17 -12.27 5.53 15.08
C GLU A 17 -12.16 4.92 16.47
N VAL A 18 -12.46 3.62 16.58
CA VAL A 18 -12.38 2.91 17.85
C VAL A 18 -10.94 2.50 18.16
N MET A 19 -10.16 2.11 17.13
CA MET A 19 -8.81 1.62 17.28
C MET A 19 -7.88 2.36 16.31
N PRO A 20 -7.55 3.63 16.60
CA PRO A 20 -6.83 4.46 15.64
C PRO A 20 -5.40 4.02 15.33
N ASP A 21 -4.80 3.23 16.21
CA ASP A 21 -3.42 2.78 16.01
C ASP A 21 -3.33 1.33 15.54
N ASN A 22 -4.43 0.75 15.10
CA ASN A 22 -4.42 -0.60 14.56
C ASN A 22 -4.05 -0.54 13.08
N PRO A 23 -2.84 -0.98 12.71
CA PRO A 23 -2.39 -0.83 11.32
C PRO A 23 -3.17 -1.68 10.34
N THR A 24 -3.79 -2.77 10.79
CA THR A 24 -4.54 -3.65 9.89
C THR A 24 -5.70 -2.93 9.23
N PHE A 25 -6.45 -2.14 10.00
CA PHE A 25 -7.61 -1.45 9.45
C PHE A 25 -7.18 -0.34 8.49
N ILE A 26 -6.10 0.35 8.84
CA ILE A 26 -5.56 1.42 7.98
C ILE A 26 -5.00 0.83 6.69
N TYR A 27 -4.30 -0.28 6.80
CA TYR A 27 -3.76 -0.99 5.64
C TYR A 27 -4.90 -1.41 4.69
N ASN A 28 -5.95 -2.01 5.24
CA ASN A 28 -7.08 -2.47 4.42
C ASN A 28 -7.78 -1.31 3.74
N LYS A 29 -7.90 -0.18 4.43
CA LYS A 29 -8.46 1.03 3.83
C LYS A 29 -7.61 1.51 2.66
N GLY A 30 -6.28 1.52 2.85
CA GLY A 30 -5.37 1.88 1.77
C GLY A 30 -5.49 0.96 0.57
N TYR A 31 -5.67 -0.32 0.83
CA TYR A 31 -5.83 -1.31 -0.23
C TYR A 31 -7.10 -1.04 -1.06
N VAL A 32 -8.19 -0.66 -0.39
CA VAL A 32 -9.42 -0.30 -1.10
C VAL A 32 -9.18 0.90 -2.01
N TYR A 33 -8.50 1.93 -1.50
CA TYR A 33 -8.20 3.09 -2.32
C TYR A 33 -7.35 2.71 -3.53
N LEU A 34 -6.34 1.87 -3.33
CA LEU A 34 -5.42 1.52 -4.41
C LEU A 34 -6.07 0.65 -5.47
N VAL A 35 -6.71 -0.45 -5.03
CA VAL A 35 -7.13 -1.51 -5.94
C VAL A 35 -8.52 -1.27 -6.52
N TYR A 36 -9.44 -0.79 -5.69
CA TYR A 36 -10.83 -0.67 -6.12
C TYR A 36 -11.19 0.72 -6.61
N LEU A 37 -10.53 1.76 -6.11
CA LEU A 37 -10.90 3.13 -6.45
C LEU A 37 -9.83 3.87 -7.26
N GLY A 38 -8.61 3.37 -7.28
CA GLY A 38 -7.52 4.04 -8.00
C GLY A 38 -7.18 5.42 -7.44
N GLU A 39 -7.48 5.66 -6.16
CA GLU A 39 -7.19 6.94 -5.53
C GLU A 39 -5.82 6.87 -4.87
N ASN A 40 -4.82 7.18 -5.67
CA ASN A 40 -3.43 6.93 -5.30
C ASN A 40 -2.95 7.75 -4.10
N GLU A 41 -3.28 9.03 -4.05
CA GLU A 41 -2.82 9.86 -2.94
C GLU A 41 -3.40 9.41 -1.61
N LYS A 42 -4.68 9.02 -1.61
CA LYS A 42 -5.31 8.52 -0.40
C LYS A 42 -4.72 7.19 0.02
N ALA A 43 -4.38 6.35 -0.95
CA ALA A 43 -3.71 5.08 -0.65
C ALA A 43 -2.34 5.32 -0.02
N LEU A 44 -1.57 6.26 -0.58
CA LEU A 44 -0.26 6.60 -0.01
C LEU A 44 -0.38 7.07 1.44
N GLU A 45 -1.36 7.92 1.73
CA GLU A 45 -1.57 8.38 3.10
C GLU A 45 -1.78 7.23 4.06
N CYS A 46 -2.59 6.25 3.64
CA CYS A 46 -2.86 5.09 4.48
C CYS A 46 -1.62 4.24 4.69
N PHE A 47 -0.88 3.94 3.63
CA PHE A 47 0.32 3.11 3.75
C PHE A 47 1.41 3.82 4.54
N ASP A 48 1.54 5.15 4.38
CA ASP A 48 2.49 5.91 5.18
C ASP A 48 2.12 5.87 6.66
N LYS A 49 0.82 5.95 6.97
CA LYS A 49 0.37 5.85 8.36
C LYS A 49 0.68 4.48 8.93
N VAL A 50 0.45 3.41 8.16
CA VAL A 50 0.81 2.07 8.60
C VAL A 50 2.30 2.00 8.93
N LEU A 51 3.14 2.60 8.06
CA LEU A 51 4.58 2.56 8.26
C LEU A 51 5.04 3.41 9.43
N GLN A 52 4.27 4.43 9.82
CA GLN A 52 4.55 5.16 11.06
C GLN A 52 4.32 4.28 12.28
N ILE A 53 3.28 3.45 12.23
CA ILE A 53 2.94 2.56 13.34
C ILE A 53 3.84 1.33 13.35
N ASP A 54 4.07 0.75 12.17
CA ASP A 54 4.88 -0.46 12.00
C ASP A 54 5.85 -0.27 10.84
N PRO A 55 7.05 0.28 11.11
CA PRO A 55 8.02 0.55 10.05
C PRO A 55 8.51 -0.70 9.31
N SER A 56 8.33 -1.88 9.91
CA SER A 56 8.81 -3.12 9.30
C SER A 56 7.76 -3.81 8.44
N SER A 57 6.61 -3.17 8.22
CA SER A 57 5.54 -3.79 7.43
C SER A 57 5.95 -3.87 5.96
N VAL A 58 6.38 -5.06 5.53
CA VAL A 58 6.76 -5.29 4.14
C VAL A 58 5.55 -5.14 3.21
N SER A 59 4.37 -5.58 3.67
CA SER A 59 3.15 -5.45 2.88
C SER A 59 2.82 -3.99 2.59
N ALA A 60 2.96 -3.12 3.59
CA ALA A 60 2.68 -1.69 3.40
C ALA A 60 3.71 -1.06 2.47
N LEU A 61 4.99 -1.43 2.63
CA LEU A 61 6.04 -0.95 1.74
C LEU A 61 5.77 -1.38 0.30
N PHE A 62 5.44 -2.65 0.11
CA PHE A 62 5.20 -3.16 -1.23
C PHE A 62 4.03 -2.43 -1.89
N ASN A 63 2.92 -2.25 -1.16
CA ASN A 63 1.77 -1.58 -1.74
C ASN A 63 2.00 -0.08 -1.95
N LYS A 64 2.87 0.52 -1.14
CA LYS A 64 3.30 1.89 -1.40
C LYS A 64 4.05 1.95 -2.73
N GLY A 65 4.94 0.99 -2.98
CA GLY A 65 5.63 0.89 -4.27
C GLY A 65 4.67 0.70 -5.43
N ARG A 66 3.68 -0.19 -5.25
CA ARG A 66 2.64 -0.40 -6.26
C ARG A 66 1.86 0.88 -6.55
N THR A 67 1.62 1.67 -5.51
CA THR A 67 0.88 2.92 -5.69
C THR A 67 1.67 3.89 -6.54
N TYR A 68 2.98 4.02 -6.28
CA TYR A 68 3.82 4.85 -7.13
C TYR A 68 3.86 4.33 -8.57
N GLU A 69 3.95 3.01 -8.73
CA GLU A 69 3.95 2.40 -10.06
C GLU A 69 2.64 2.75 -10.80
N GLN A 70 1.51 2.67 -10.10
CA GLN A 70 0.22 2.99 -10.67
C GLN A 70 0.11 4.46 -11.08
N MET A 71 0.82 5.33 -10.34
CA MET A 71 0.90 6.75 -10.68
C MET A 71 1.86 7.04 -11.84
N GLY A 72 2.60 6.04 -12.28
CA GLY A 72 3.63 6.24 -13.30
C GLY A 72 4.93 6.76 -12.75
N ASP A 73 5.06 6.82 -11.44
CA ASP A 73 6.29 7.30 -10.77
C ASP A 73 7.21 6.10 -10.53
N TYR A 74 7.85 5.66 -11.60
CA TYR A 74 8.66 4.45 -11.57
C TYR A 74 9.96 4.63 -10.78
N ILE A 75 10.44 5.87 -10.67
CA ILE A 75 11.65 6.14 -9.90
C ILE A 75 11.40 5.86 -8.42
N ASN A 76 10.31 6.38 -7.87
CA ASN A 76 10.00 6.13 -6.46
C ASN A 76 9.57 4.69 -6.23
N ALA A 77 8.85 4.09 -7.19
CA ALA A 77 8.48 2.68 -7.07
C ALA A 77 9.73 1.81 -6.98
N GLU A 78 10.71 2.04 -7.84
CA GLU A 78 11.95 1.26 -7.85
C GLU A 78 12.69 1.40 -6.53
N LYS A 79 12.77 2.61 -6.00
CA LYS A 79 13.45 2.84 -4.72
C LYS A 79 12.83 1.98 -3.61
N ILE A 80 11.51 1.91 -3.58
CA ILE A 80 10.81 1.16 -2.54
C ILE A 80 11.02 -0.34 -2.73
N TYR A 81 10.88 -0.84 -3.96
CA TYR A 81 11.09 -2.26 -4.22
C TYR A 81 12.53 -2.67 -3.90
N ARG A 82 13.48 -1.82 -4.24
CA ARG A 82 14.88 -2.09 -3.93
C ARG A 82 15.12 -2.13 -2.43
N GLN A 83 14.48 -1.22 -1.69
CA GLN A 83 14.57 -1.21 -0.23
C GLN A 83 14.07 -2.53 0.36
N ILE A 84 12.95 -3.02 -0.16
CA ILE A 84 12.40 -4.32 0.29
C ILE A 84 13.41 -5.43 0.03
N LEU A 85 14.03 -5.45 -1.15
CA LEU A 85 14.90 -6.53 -1.55
C LEU A 85 16.25 -6.52 -0.85
N ILE A 86 16.65 -5.37 -0.30
CA ILE A 86 17.88 -5.33 0.51
C ILE A 86 17.71 -6.20 1.76
N GLU A 87 16.54 -6.14 2.41
CA GLU A 87 16.31 -6.90 3.64
C GLU A 87 15.63 -8.23 3.38
N ASN A 88 14.92 -8.35 2.26
CA ASN A 88 14.16 -9.55 1.90
C ASN A 88 14.45 -9.90 0.45
N PRO A 89 15.65 -10.43 0.15
CA PRO A 89 16.06 -10.64 -1.26
C PRO A 89 15.18 -11.63 -2.03
N ASP A 90 14.48 -12.49 -1.31
CA ASP A 90 13.61 -13.49 -1.94
C ASP A 90 12.14 -13.11 -1.91
N TYR A 91 11.82 -11.83 -1.62
CA TYR A 91 10.43 -11.37 -1.64
C TYR A 91 9.96 -11.31 -3.10
N GLN A 92 9.27 -12.35 -3.52
CA GLN A 92 8.99 -12.59 -4.94
C GLN A 92 8.16 -11.47 -5.58
N LEU A 93 7.21 -10.90 -4.83
CA LEU A 93 6.39 -9.81 -5.38
C LEU A 93 7.24 -8.61 -5.79
N ALA A 94 8.28 -8.29 -4.99
CA ALA A 94 9.17 -7.17 -5.32
C ALA A 94 10.11 -7.53 -6.47
N VAL A 95 10.58 -8.79 -6.51
CA VAL A 95 11.39 -9.25 -7.64
C VAL A 95 10.62 -9.11 -8.94
N ASP A 96 9.37 -9.58 -8.94
CA ASP A 96 8.53 -9.51 -10.14
C ASP A 96 8.26 -8.05 -10.53
N ALA A 97 8.03 -7.19 -9.54
CA ALA A 97 7.78 -5.79 -9.80
C ALA A 97 8.99 -5.10 -10.41
N MET A 98 10.19 -5.39 -9.89
CA MET A 98 11.41 -4.83 -10.45
C MET A 98 11.62 -5.27 -11.89
N ASN A 99 11.36 -6.55 -12.18
CA ASN A 99 11.48 -7.06 -13.55
C ASN A 99 10.50 -6.37 -14.48
N ARG A 100 9.28 -6.14 -14.01
CA ARG A 100 8.25 -5.46 -14.80
C ARG A 100 8.64 -4.02 -15.13
N ILE A 101 9.18 -3.32 -14.14
CA ILE A 101 9.59 -1.92 -14.32
C ILE A 101 10.79 -1.81 -15.26
N SER A 102 11.69 -2.79 -15.21
CA SER A 102 12.92 -2.77 -16.02
C SER A 102 12.67 -3.02 -17.49
N GLU A 103 11.49 -3.51 -17.85
CA GLU A 103 11.16 -3.70 -19.25
C GLU A 103 10.76 -2.40 -19.89
#